data_716e085c8759daf8be19de8d4671e84b
#
_entry.id   716e085c8759daf8be19de8d4671e84b
#
_cell.length_a   1.000
_cell.length_b   1.000
_cell.length_c   1.000
_cell.angle_alpha   90.00
_cell.angle_beta   90.00
_cell.angle_gamma   90.00
#
_symmetry.space_group_name_H-M   'P 1'
#
loop_
_entity.id
_entity.type
_entity.pdbx_description
1 polymer ?
#
loop_
_entity_poly.entity_id
_entity_poly.type
_entity_poly.pdbx_seq_one_letter_code
_entity_poly.pdbx_strand_id
1 'polypeptide(L)'
;MMEAVHATEEWQRAGVHYIRIQAMCVGFDIPPRYEFADDTKDSEYILVHENGFPVSTCRVRIDEENAGHIERVATLEEYRGKHYGALGIKAAEQLLKKRGVTNIRINSREKALGFYEKLGYTPDFSTRSGEGEFVCIMTSKTL
;
A
#
# COMPACT_ATOMS: atom_id res chain seq x y z
N MET A 1 19.96 -7.68 0.72
CA MET A 1 19.00 -8.09 -0.31
C MET A 1 17.61 -7.55 0.03
N MET A 2 16.94 -6.98 -0.95
CA MET A 2 15.58 -6.47 -0.80
C MET A 2 14.58 -7.61 -0.90
N GLU A 3 13.68 -7.71 0.08
CA GLU A 3 12.65 -8.75 0.12
C GLU A 3 11.29 -8.15 0.43
N ALA A 4 10.24 -8.74 -0.15
CA ALA A 4 8.86 -8.40 0.18
C ALA A 4 8.22 -9.59 0.88
N VAL A 5 7.68 -9.36 2.07
CA VAL A 5 7.11 -10.42 2.91
C VAL A 5 5.72 -10.04 3.42
N HIS A 6 4.90 -11.06 3.68
CA HIS A 6 3.66 -10.87 4.43
C HIS A 6 4.07 -10.65 5.90
N ALA A 7 3.76 -9.48 6.44
CA ALA A 7 4.22 -9.05 7.74
C ALA A 7 3.41 -9.70 8.87
N THR A 8 3.91 -10.81 9.41
CA THR A 8 3.23 -11.57 10.48
C THR A 8 3.98 -11.50 11.80
N GLU A 9 5.29 -11.31 11.76
CA GLU A 9 6.11 -11.24 12.98
C GLU A 9 6.14 -9.81 13.54
N GLU A 10 6.40 -9.69 14.83
CA GLU A 10 6.40 -8.41 15.53
C GLU A 10 7.33 -7.38 14.86
N TRP A 11 8.57 -7.77 14.55
CA TRP A 11 9.51 -6.85 13.93
C TRP A 11 9.05 -6.40 12.53
N GLN A 12 8.34 -7.27 11.80
CA GLN A 12 7.82 -6.93 10.49
C GLN A 12 6.69 -5.90 10.62
N ARG A 13 5.77 -6.13 11.53
CA ARG A 13 4.67 -5.19 11.78
C ARG A 13 5.18 -3.85 12.31
N ALA A 14 6.19 -3.89 13.17
CA ALA A 14 6.84 -2.67 13.64
C ALA A 14 7.46 -1.88 12.48
N GLY A 15 8.08 -2.57 11.52
CA GLY A 15 8.63 -1.96 10.32
C GLY A 15 7.56 -1.29 9.47
N VAL A 16 6.40 -1.93 9.29
CA VAL A 16 5.25 -1.37 8.58
C VAL A 16 4.82 -0.05 9.23
N HIS A 17 4.64 -0.06 10.55
CA HIS A 17 4.20 1.14 11.27
C HIS A 17 5.24 2.26 11.23
N TYR A 18 6.51 1.92 11.33
CA TYR A 18 7.60 2.89 11.21
C TYR A 18 7.55 3.62 9.86
N ILE A 19 7.39 2.87 8.76
CA ILE A 19 7.31 3.47 7.42
C ILE A 19 6.14 4.45 7.35
N ARG A 20 4.97 4.07 7.83
CA ARG A 20 3.78 4.91 7.78
C ARG A 20 3.91 6.14 8.66
N ILE A 21 4.53 6.01 9.83
CA ILE A 21 4.80 7.16 10.69
C ILE A 21 5.73 8.14 9.98
N GLN A 22 6.81 7.66 9.39
CA GLN A 22 7.75 8.54 8.68
C GLN A 22 7.13 9.17 7.43
N ALA A 23 6.48 8.37 6.60
CA ALA A 23 5.95 8.86 5.33
C ALA A 23 4.73 9.76 5.48
N MET A 24 3.86 9.47 6.44
CA MET A 24 2.56 10.14 6.57
C MET A 24 2.51 11.09 7.78
N CYS A 25 2.92 10.63 8.94
CA CYS A 25 2.81 11.45 10.14
C CYS A 25 3.88 12.54 10.17
N VAL A 26 5.13 12.19 9.90
CA VAL A 26 6.22 13.15 9.81
C VAL A 26 6.14 13.92 8.48
N GLY A 27 5.89 13.20 7.37
CA GLY A 27 5.89 13.81 6.04
C GLY A 27 4.76 14.80 5.78
N PHE A 28 3.57 14.57 6.34
CA PHE A 28 2.38 15.40 6.11
C PHE A 28 1.75 15.94 7.40
N ASP A 29 2.45 15.84 8.52
CA ASP A 29 1.95 16.33 9.81
C ASP A 29 0.59 15.74 10.20
N ILE A 30 0.43 14.43 9.99
CA ILE A 30 -0.78 13.70 10.34
C ILE A 30 -0.56 12.97 11.68
N PRO A 31 -1.36 13.26 12.71
CA PRO A 31 -1.22 12.53 13.98
C PRO A 31 -1.41 11.02 13.79
N PRO A 32 -0.60 10.18 14.45
CA PRO A 32 -0.71 8.73 14.32
C PRO A 32 -2.11 8.17 14.57
N ARG A 33 -2.88 8.77 15.49
CA ARG A 33 -4.25 8.30 15.75
C ARG A 33 -5.17 8.40 14.54
N TYR A 34 -4.87 9.31 13.60
CA TYR A 34 -5.64 9.42 12.35
C TYR A 34 -5.08 8.49 11.29
N GLU A 35 -3.76 8.39 11.18
CA GLU A 35 -3.14 7.49 10.20
C GLU A 35 -3.54 6.03 10.43
N PHE A 36 -3.64 5.62 11.70
CA PHE A 36 -3.94 4.24 12.10
C PHE A 36 -5.39 4.04 12.55
N ALA A 37 -6.29 5.00 12.30
CA ALA A 37 -7.66 4.98 12.84
C ALA A 37 -8.45 3.72 12.46
N ASP A 38 -8.24 3.17 11.27
CA ASP A 38 -8.95 1.98 10.78
C ASP A 38 -8.08 0.72 10.77
N ASP A 39 -6.89 0.77 11.35
CA ASP A 39 -6.05 -0.41 11.52
C ASP A 39 -6.46 -1.18 12.78
N THR A 40 -6.36 -2.50 12.72
CA THR A 40 -6.64 -3.38 13.85
C THR A 40 -5.52 -4.42 13.98
N LYS A 41 -5.58 -5.23 15.02
CA LYS A 41 -4.64 -6.35 15.19
C LYS A 41 -4.76 -7.38 14.06
N ASP A 42 -5.91 -7.40 13.35
CA ASP A 42 -6.17 -8.34 12.26
C ASP A 42 -5.84 -7.75 10.89
N SER A 43 -5.45 -6.49 10.81
CA SER A 43 -5.02 -5.88 9.56
C SER A 43 -3.78 -6.59 9.03
N GLU A 44 -3.71 -6.76 7.70
CA GLU A 44 -2.63 -7.50 7.06
C GLU A 44 -1.80 -6.58 6.18
N TYR A 45 -0.50 -6.78 6.22
CA TYR A 45 0.44 -5.91 5.55
C TYR A 45 1.49 -6.68 4.76
N ILE A 46 2.00 -6.04 3.72
CA ILE A 46 3.24 -6.43 3.06
C ILE A 46 4.33 -5.48 3.56
N LEU A 47 5.48 -6.02 3.88
CA LEU A 47 6.68 -5.25 4.20
C LEU A 47 7.76 -5.54 3.17
N VAL A 48 8.29 -4.49 2.58
CA VAL A 48 9.53 -4.56 1.80
C VAL A 48 10.65 -4.11 2.73
N HIS A 49 11.66 -4.97 2.90
CA HIS A 49 12.77 -4.68 3.80
C HIS A 49 14.11 -5.07 3.17
N GLU A 50 15.15 -4.43 3.61
CA GLU A 50 16.53 -4.81 3.27
C GLU A 50 17.22 -5.31 4.53
N ASN A 51 17.46 -6.61 4.58
CA ASN A 51 18.09 -7.26 5.74
C ASN A 51 17.40 -6.90 7.07
N GLY A 52 16.08 -6.84 7.07
CA GLY A 52 15.27 -6.48 8.24
C GLY A 52 14.97 -5.01 8.40
N PHE A 53 15.65 -4.12 7.66
CA PHE A 53 15.38 -2.68 7.74
C PHE A 53 14.21 -2.30 6.83
N PRO A 54 13.19 -1.61 7.38
CA PRO A 54 11.97 -1.32 6.60
C PRO A 54 12.21 -0.31 5.48
N VAL A 55 11.57 -0.54 4.34
CA VAL A 55 11.74 0.27 3.14
C VAL A 55 10.40 0.76 2.59
N SER A 56 9.46 -0.18 2.37
CA SER A 56 8.16 0.14 1.78
C SER A 56 7.09 -0.80 2.34
N THR A 57 5.84 -0.39 2.27
CA THR A 57 4.73 -1.18 2.79
C THR A 57 3.43 -0.91 2.06
N CYS A 58 2.50 -1.84 2.17
CA CYS A 58 1.10 -1.63 1.85
C CYS A 58 0.24 -2.51 2.74
N ARG A 59 -1.04 -2.15 2.86
CA ARG A 59 -2.04 -2.93 3.58
C ARG A 59 -2.93 -3.63 2.57
N VAL A 60 -3.31 -4.87 2.85
CA VAL A 60 -4.20 -5.65 2.00
C VAL A 60 -5.46 -6.03 2.76
N ARG A 61 -6.59 -6.08 2.06
CA ARG A 61 -7.83 -6.63 2.60
C ARG A 61 -8.68 -7.18 1.47
N ILE A 62 -9.63 -8.02 1.82
CA ILE A 62 -10.59 -8.60 0.89
C ILE A 62 -11.97 -8.14 1.38
N ASP A 63 -12.78 -7.56 0.48
CA ASP A 63 -14.11 -7.10 0.85
C ASP A 63 -15.16 -8.21 0.74
N GLU A 64 -16.41 -7.86 1.05
CA GLU A 64 -17.52 -8.82 1.06
C GLU A 64 -17.84 -9.40 -0.32
N GLU A 65 -17.45 -8.70 -1.38
CA GLU A 65 -17.64 -9.15 -2.76
C GLU A 65 -16.42 -9.91 -3.32
N ASN A 66 -15.49 -10.25 -2.45
CA ASN A 66 -14.25 -10.93 -2.78
C ASN A 66 -13.32 -10.11 -3.69
N ALA A 67 -13.45 -8.79 -3.67
CA ALA A 67 -12.48 -7.91 -4.31
C ALA A 67 -11.33 -7.62 -3.35
N GLY A 68 -10.12 -7.61 -3.88
CA GLY A 68 -8.94 -7.25 -3.11
C GLY A 68 -8.74 -5.75 -3.09
N HIS A 69 -8.25 -5.23 -1.97
CA HIS A 69 -7.87 -3.83 -1.83
C HIS A 69 -6.43 -3.75 -1.37
N ILE A 70 -5.66 -2.91 -2.04
CA ILE A 70 -4.31 -2.55 -1.61
C ILE A 70 -4.38 -1.09 -1.20
N GLU A 71 -4.00 -0.82 0.04
CA GLU A 71 -4.20 0.47 0.70
C GLU A 71 -2.94 0.87 1.45
N ARG A 72 -2.87 2.13 1.89
CA ARG A 72 -1.80 2.61 2.76
C ARG A 72 -0.42 2.30 2.17
N VAL A 73 -0.27 2.51 0.88
CA VAL A 73 1.00 2.33 0.18
C VAL A 73 1.94 3.46 0.57
N ALA A 74 3.10 3.13 1.10
CA ALA A 74 4.07 4.11 1.53
C ALA A 74 5.50 3.59 1.37
N THR A 75 6.40 4.47 0.99
CA THR A 75 7.83 4.17 0.86
C THR A 75 8.62 5.25 1.58
N LEU A 76 9.64 4.87 2.34
CA LEU A 76 10.53 5.85 2.96
C LEU A 76 11.15 6.74 1.90
N GLU A 77 11.28 8.03 2.20
CA GLU A 77 11.71 9.05 1.24
C GLU A 77 13.02 8.70 0.54
N GLU A 78 14.01 8.22 1.30
CA GLU A 78 15.34 7.88 0.77
C GLU A 78 15.33 6.68 -0.19
N TYR A 79 14.24 5.93 -0.23
CA TYR A 79 14.10 4.76 -1.11
C TYR A 79 13.14 4.98 -2.28
N ARG A 80 12.55 6.18 -2.41
CA ARG A 80 11.61 6.47 -3.50
C ARG A 80 12.33 6.52 -4.85
N GLY A 81 11.57 6.20 -5.91
CA GLY A 81 12.10 6.22 -7.27
C GLY A 81 12.96 5.02 -7.63
N LYS A 82 12.98 3.98 -6.82
CA LYS A 82 13.82 2.78 -7.01
C LYS A 82 13.01 1.49 -7.17
N HIS A 83 11.72 1.60 -7.47
CA HIS A 83 10.82 0.46 -7.73
C HIS A 83 10.51 -0.44 -6.52
N TYR A 84 10.81 0.00 -5.31
CA TYR A 84 10.53 -0.80 -4.11
C TYR A 84 9.04 -0.85 -3.79
N GLY A 85 8.30 0.22 -4.06
CA GLY A 85 6.85 0.21 -3.96
C GLY A 85 6.22 -0.81 -4.90
N ALA A 86 6.74 -0.93 -6.13
CA ALA A 86 6.26 -1.92 -7.10
C ALA A 86 6.50 -3.35 -6.60
N LEU A 87 7.62 -3.61 -5.93
CA LEU A 87 7.91 -4.91 -5.34
C LEU A 87 6.85 -5.27 -4.28
N GLY A 88 6.48 -4.32 -3.45
CA GLY A 88 5.42 -4.50 -2.45
C GLY A 88 4.06 -4.78 -3.07
N ILE A 89 3.68 -4.02 -4.10
CA ILE A 89 2.41 -4.22 -4.80
C ILE A 89 2.34 -5.61 -5.42
N LYS A 90 3.42 -6.06 -6.06
CA LYS A 90 3.46 -7.39 -6.66
C LYS A 90 3.31 -8.50 -5.61
N ALA A 91 3.95 -8.35 -4.46
CA ALA A 91 3.80 -9.31 -3.36
C ALA A 91 2.37 -9.34 -2.84
N ALA A 92 1.73 -8.18 -2.72
CA ALA A 92 0.32 -8.07 -2.33
C ALA A 92 -0.59 -8.76 -3.35
N GLU A 93 -0.35 -8.57 -4.63
CA GLU A 93 -1.11 -9.24 -5.70
C GLU A 93 -0.99 -10.76 -5.59
N GLN A 94 0.22 -11.26 -5.34
CA GLN A 94 0.46 -12.70 -5.20
C GLN A 94 -0.29 -13.28 -3.99
N LEU A 95 -0.27 -12.58 -2.86
CA LEU A 95 -0.99 -12.99 -1.66
C LEU A 95 -2.50 -13.03 -1.92
N LEU A 96 -3.05 -12.00 -2.53
CA LEU A 96 -4.48 -11.92 -2.83
C LEU A 96 -4.89 -12.99 -3.84
N LYS A 97 -4.07 -13.23 -4.86
CA LYS A 97 -4.32 -14.26 -5.87
C LYS A 97 -4.38 -15.66 -5.25
N LYS A 98 -3.49 -15.96 -4.29
CA LYS A 98 -3.51 -17.24 -3.56
C LYS A 98 -4.79 -17.42 -2.77
N ARG A 99 -5.46 -16.34 -2.38
CA ARG A 99 -6.73 -16.36 -1.65
C ARG A 99 -7.95 -16.35 -2.56
N GLY A 100 -7.77 -16.51 -3.87
CA GLY A 100 -8.86 -16.59 -4.83
C GLY A 100 -9.39 -15.25 -5.30
N VAL A 101 -8.69 -14.15 -5.03
CA VAL A 101 -9.06 -12.83 -5.52
C VAL A 101 -8.69 -12.70 -7.00
N THR A 102 -9.61 -12.18 -7.81
CA THR A 102 -9.38 -11.96 -9.24
C THR A 102 -9.38 -10.49 -9.63
N ASN A 103 -9.92 -9.62 -8.78
CA ASN A 103 -9.97 -8.19 -9.05
C ASN A 103 -9.41 -7.41 -7.87
N ILE A 104 -8.49 -6.49 -8.14
CA ILE A 104 -7.86 -5.65 -7.13
C ILE A 104 -8.20 -4.20 -7.41
N ARG A 105 -8.50 -3.46 -6.35
CA ARG A 105 -8.76 -2.02 -6.39
C ARG A 105 -7.75 -1.29 -5.54
N ILE A 106 -7.25 -0.18 -6.07
CA ILE A 106 -6.37 0.73 -5.34
C ILE A 106 -6.95 2.13 -5.48
N ASN A 107 -7.29 2.76 -4.35
CA ASN A 107 -7.66 4.16 -4.36
C ASN A 107 -6.36 4.98 -4.42
N SER A 108 -5.97 5.33 -5.63
CA SER A 108 -4.65 5.88 -5.93
C SER A 108 -4.64 7.39 -5.78
N ARG A 109 -3.62 7.93 -5.12
CA ARG A 109 -3.41 9.38 -5.15
C ARG A 109 -3.20 9.81 -6.60
N GLU A 110 -3.84 10.90 -7.01
CA GLU A 110 -3.73 11.42 -8.38
C GLU A 110 -2.27 11.62 -8.81
N LYS A 111 -1.43 12.09 -7.90
CA LYS A 111 0.00 12.30 -8.16
C LYS A 111 0.77 11.01 -8.41
N ALA A 112 0.26 9.88 -7.96
CA ALA A 112 0.89 8.57 -8.14
C ALA A 112 0.23 7.74 -9.24
N LEU A 113 -0.73 8.30 -9.96
CA LEU A 113 -1.52 7.54 -10.93
C LEU A 113 -0.66 6.85 -11.99
N GLY A 114 0.36 7.53 -12.50
CA GLY A 114 1.27 6.96 -13.50
C GLY A 114 2.00 5.73 -13.00
N PHE A 115 2.37 5.71 -11.71
CA PHE A 115 3.00 4.56 -11.08
C PHE A 115 2.07 3.34 -11.12
N TYR A 116 0.80 3.51 -10.77
CA TYR A 116 -0.16 2.41 -10.76
C TYR A 116 -0.54 1.97 -12.18
N GLU A 117 -0.65 2.92 -13.12
CA GLU A 117 -0.93 2.58 -14.52
C GLU A 117 0.16 1.68 -15.10
N LYS A 118 1.42 1.93 -14.78
CA LYS A 118 2.54 1.08 -15.22
C LYS A 118 2.47 -0.32 -14.64
N LEU A 119 1.79 -0.51 -13.53
CA LEU A 119 1.59 -1.82 -12.91
C LEU A 119 0.34 -2.53 -13.44
N GLY A 120 -0.38 -1.92 -14.38
CA GLY A 120 -1.54 -2.52 -15.03
C GLY A 120 -2.88 -2.11 -14.44
N TYR A 121 -2.89 -1.08 -13.59
CA TYR A 121 -4.14 -0.56 -13.00
C TYR A 121 -4.79 0.45 -13.93
N THR A 122 -6.09 0.32 -14.11
CA THR A 122 -6.89 1.22 -14.97
C THR A 122 -7.67 2.18 -14.10
N PRO A 123 -7.53 3.50 -14.32
CA PRO A 123 -8.24 4.50 -13.53
C PRO A 123 -9.69 4.67 -13.95
N ASP A 124 -10.55 4.97 -12.97
CA ASP A 124 -11.91 5.43 -13.19
C ASP A 124 -11.99 6.88 -12.72
N PHE A 125 -11.88 7.81 -13.65
CA PHE A 125 -11.83 9.24 -13.36
C PHE A 125 -13.14 9.78 -12.75
N SER A 126 -14.26 9.06 -12.90
CA SER A 126 -15.52 9.45 -12.29
C SER A 126 -15.49 9.37 -10.76
N THR A 127 -14.52 8.63 -10.21
CA THR A 127 -14.35 8.45 -8.76
C THR A 127 -13.45 9.49 -8.11
N ARG A 128 -12.94 10.45 -8.88
CA ARG A 128 -12.01 11.47 -8.38
C ARG A 128 -12.62 12.21 -7.19
N SER A 129 -11.90 12.21 -6.05
CA SER A 129 -12.35 12.83 -4.82
C SER A 129 -11.18 13.31 -3.97
N GLY A 130 -11.46 14.12 -2.97
CA GLY A 130 -10.44 14.65 -2.07
C GLY A 130 -9.91 16.00 -2.50
N GLU A 131 -8.95 16.53 -1.76
CA GLU A 131 -8.37 17.85 -1.98
C GLU A 131 -6.85 17.83 -1.80
N GLY A 132 -6.16 18.72 -2.51
CA GLY A 132 -4.73 18.95 -2.36
C GLY A 132 -3.90 17.70 -2.66
N GLU A 133 -3.04 17.34 -1.71
CA GLU A 133 -2.15 16.16 -1.83
C GLU A 133 -2.91 14.85 -1.82
N PHE A 134 -4.15 14.84 -1.34
CA PHE A 134 -4.93 13.62 -1.13
C PHE A 134 -6.09 13.47 -2.11
N VAL A 135 -5.99 14.10 -3.28
CA VAL A 135 -6.91 13.80 -4.39
C VAL A 135 -6.64 12.38 -4.84
N CYS A 136 -7.68 11.55 -4.85
CA CYS A 136 -7.58 10.13 -5.19
C CYS A 136 -8.51 9.76 -6.33
N ILE A 137 -8.10 8.75 -7.09
CA ILE A 137 -8.86 8.16 -8.18
C ILE A 137 -8.81 6.66 -7.98
N MET A 138 -9.97 5.99 -8.01
CA MET A 138 -10.02 4.54 -7.90
C MET A 138 -9.45 3.92 -9.15
N THR A 139 -8.55 2.96 -8.97
CA THR A 139 -7.99 2.16 -10.06
C THR A 139 -8.28 0.69 -9.80
N SER A 140 -8.27 -0.11 -10.85
CA SER A 140 -8.53 -1.55 -10.75
C SER A 140 -7.68 -2.36 -11.72
N LYS A 141 -7.48 -3.63 -11.35
CA LYS A 141 -6.73 -4.58 -12.16
C LYS A 141 -7.35 -5.95 -11.99
N THR A 142 -7.52 -6.66 -13.11
CA THR A 142 -7.90 -8.08 -13.10
C THR A 142 -6.64 -8.93 -13.11
N LEU A 143 -6.57 -9.86 -12.16
CA LEU A 143 -5.42 -10.75 -12.03
C LEU A 143 -5.47 -11.92 -13.00
#